data_a26b38ecf52f964e40c0425c1d421a61
#
_entry.id   a26b38ecf52f964e40c0425c1d421a61
#
_cell.length_a   1.000
_cell.length_b   1.000
_cell.length_c   1.000
_cell.angle_alpha   90.00
_cell.angle_beta   90.00
_cell.angle_gamma   90.00
#
_symmetry.space_group_name_H-M   'P 1'
#
loop_
_entity.id
_entity.type
_entity.pdbx_description
1 polymer ?
#
loop_
_entity_poly.entity_id
_entity_poly.type
_entity_poly.pdbx_seq_one_letter_code
_entity_poly.pdbx_strand_id
1 'polypeptide(L)'
;MNQLTRRSWLTATAASAGALSAGCNRESARPAGTVSGGVSHLLEAVGRENIKITEVRATPLTYKVPAGSFIEEAGPIVSLTRSVTVLQVFTDRGIVGIGPGPAGTPDFSSLVGKNPFDVEVMAPQAGVDVACWDIIGKAKGVPVYKLLATDHPPNPKVHVYGSAGVNWTFYDKKDGKPYGVDALIQEGLKLKDLGFDTYKWRPGTDWEEAGITPEKLGNTFCRKLREAVGPDFKLALEKKAYDEWTIEQALQIAPIINELKFHWFEQPMGDQGPAEFDDYLKIKAAMPNVMLFGGEQFRDRSPAKPFIERKIYDVVQSDSISVGLTENWYIARIAQYYGVRMTPHNWTSELGTICNAHLVAGVPNGYMCEYFMYPNTPWRDVLFKEPLVPKNGYLTLTDKPGLGVELADLEELKRKFPYDPNTPATIANPRFPKAMDRAKARQDQNRAKYAGGRR
;
A
#
# COMPACT_ATOMS: atom_id res chain seq x y z
N MET A 1 -43.37 29.52 -24.93
CA MET A 1 -43.31 30.98 -25.04
C MET A 1 -42.34 31.52 -24.02
N ASN A 2 -41.29 32.18 -24.56
CA ASN A 2 -40.35 33.15 -23.97
C ASN A 2 -39.54 32.69 -22.74
N GLN A 3 -38.22 32.41 -22.88
CA GLN A 3 -37.03 33.28 -23.16
C GLN A 3 -37.00 34.58 -22.33
N LEU A 4 -35.89 34.73 -21.61
CA LEU A 4 -35.03 35.92 -21.45
C LEU A 4 -34.17 35.76 -20.20
N THR A 5 -32.93 35.58 -20.34
CA THR A 5 -31.66 36.30 -20.63
C THR A 5 -31.02 36.97 -19.41
N ARG A 6 -29.81 36.51 -19.20
CA ARG A 6 -28.52 37.15 -18.85
C ARG A 6 -28.50 38.59 -18.28
N ARG A 7 -27.56 38.71 -17.37
CA ARG A 7 -26.52 39.76 -17.15
C ARG A 7 -26.57 40.52 -15.83
N SER A 8 -25.43 40.38 -15.21
CA SER A 8 -24.51 41.38 -14.61
C SER A 8 -24.92 42.04 -13.30
N TRP A 9 -23.96 41.92 -12.36
CA TRP A 9 -23.46 43.08 -11.62
C TRP A 9 -22.00 42.80 -11.16
N LEU A 10 -21.15 43.66 -11.61
CA LEU A 10 -19.76 43.85 -11.19
C LEU A 10 -19.72 45.04 -10.19
N THR A 11 -18.68 44.98 -9.34
CA THR A 11 -18.00 46.05 -8.59
C THR A 11 -18.64 46.59 -7.30
N ALA A 12 -17.92 46.47 -6.19
CA ALA A 12 -16.99 47.49 -5.67
C ALA A 12 -16.34 47.13 -4.32
N THR A 13 -15.06 47.25 -4.33
CA THR A 13 -14.15 47.96 -3.41
C THR A 13 -13.86 47.42 -1.99
N ALA A 14 -12.56 47.39 -1.81
CA ALA A 14 -11.74 47.03 -0.68
C ALA A 14 -12.00 47.83 0.62
N ALA A 15 -11.74 47.14 1.75
CA ALA A 15 -11.05 47.74 2.90
C ALA A 15 -10.40 46.67 3.74
N SER A 16 -9.15 46.89 4.08
CA SER A 16 -8.19 46.12 4.84
C SER A 16 -8.58 45.90 6.30
N ALA A 17 -8.39 44.67 6.79
CA ALA A 17 -8.02 44.45 8.19
C ALA A 17 -7.22 43.13 8.26
N GLY A 18 -5.96 43.23 8.66
CA GLY A 18 -5.07 42.10 8.83
C GLY A 18 -5.45 41.21 10.04
N ALA A 19 -5.45 39.92 9.78
CA ALA A 19 -5.38 38.93 10.82
C ALA A 19 -4.40 37.84 10.35
N LEU A 20 -3.35 37.66 11.12
CA LEU A 20 -2.38 36.58 10.98
C LEU A 20 -3.09 35.24 11.17
N SER A 21 -3.36 34.55 10.08
CA SER A 21 -3.76 33.15 10.13
C SER A 21 -2.54 32.31 9.77
N ALA A 22 -2.08 31.51 10.73
CA ALA A 22 -1.12 30.44 10.51
C ALA A 22 -1.71 29.46 9.49
N GLY A 23 -1.27 29.56 8.26
CA GLY A 23 -1.70 28.70 7.18
C GLY A 23 -1.13 27.30 7.38
N CYS A 24 -1.99 26.34 7.69
CA CYS A 24 -1.75 24.95 7.38
C CYS A 24 -1.62 24.84 5.85
N ASN A 25 -0.40 24.60 5.36
CA ASN A 25 -0.16 24.30 3.95
C ASN A 25 -0.90 23.00 3.60
N ARG A 26 -2.16 23.14 3.17
CA ARG A 26 -2.73 22.17 2.24
C ARG A 26 -1.89 22.30 0.98
N GLU A 27 -1.02 21.33 0.69
CA GLU A 27 -0.57 21.15 -0.68
C GLU A 27 -1.84 21.05 -1.54
N SER A 28 -2.08 22.12 -2.26
CA SER A 28 -3.26 22.25 -3.12
C SER A 28 -3.25 21.08 -4.10
N ALA A 29 -4.21 20.19 -3.98
CA ALA A 29 -4.54 19.29 -5.06
C ALA A 29 -4.69 20.14 -6.31
N ARG A 30 -3.86 19.92 -7.33
CA ARG A 30 -4.01 20.55 -8.62
C ARG A 30 -5.46 20.37 -9.05
N PRO A 31 -6.15 21.39 -9.58
CA PRO A 31 -7.50 21.22 -10.07
C PRO A 31 -7.50 20.08 -11.07
N ALA A 32 -8.48 19.18 -10.96
CA ALA A 32 -8.67 18.10 -11.92
C ALA A 32 -8.73 18.74 -13.31
N GLY A 33 -7.69 18.52 -14.11
CA GLY A 33 -7.69 18.93 -15.51
C GLY A 33 -8.93 18.31 -16.16
N THR A 34 -9.66 19.09 -16.92
CA THR A 34 -10.78 18.59 -17.72
C THR A 34 -10.27 17.44 -18.58
N VAL A 35 -10.62 16.22 -18.22
CA VAL A 35 -10.33 15.01 -19.03
C VAL A 35 -11.30 15.08 -20.23
N SER A 36 -10.90 15.81 -21.25
CA SER A 36 -11.54 15.76 -22.56
C SER A 36 -10.84 14.65 -23.35
N GLY A 37 -11.38 13.47 -23.32
CA GLY A 37 -10.88 12.33 -24.10
C GLY A 37 -11.14 11.03 -23.33
N GLY A 38 -11.72 10.05 -23.99
CA GLY A 38 -11.83 8.70 -23.43
C GLY A 38 -10.44 8.21 -22.98
N VAL A 39 -10.39 7.37 -21.95
CA VAL A 39 -9.15 6.74 -21.52
C VAL A 39 -8.61 5.96 -22.71
N SER A 40 -7.53 6.45 -23.36
CA SER A 40 -6.85 5.73 -24.41
C SER A 40 -6.34 4.40 -23.86
N HIS A 41 -6.33 3.36 -24.70
CA HIS A 41 -5.77 2.06 -24.31
C HIS A 41 -4.34 2.26 -23.81
N LEU A 42 -4.00 1.64 -22.68
CA LEU A 42 -2.74 1.83 -21.97
C LEU A 42 -1.48 1.68 -22.85
N LEU A 43 -1.52 0.82 -23.88
CA LEU A 43 -0.42 0.62 -24.83
C LEU A 43 -0.65 1.24 -26.21
N GLU A 44 -1.69 2.06 -26.40
CA GLU A 44 -2.04 2.61 -27.71
C GLU A 44 -0.88 3.39 -28.37
N ALA A 45 -0.17 4.19 -27.58
CA ALA A 45 0.98 4.98 -28.04
C ALA A 45 2.30 4.19 -28.10
N VAL A 46 2.35 2.97 -27.55
CA VAL A 46 3.61 2.22 -27.38
C VAL A 46 4.00 1.43 -28.64
N GLY A 47 2.99 1.01 -29.42
CA GLY A 47 3.17 0.16 -30.59
C GLY A 47 3.55 -1.28 -30.19
N ARG A 48 2.78 -2.23 -30.71
CA ARG A 48 2.97 -3.67 -30.45
C ARG A 48 4.19 -4.21 -31.19
N GLU A 49 4.97 -5.08 -30.53
CA GLU A 49 6.03 -5.87 -31.17
C GLU A 49 5.65 -7.34 -31.26
N ASN A 50 6.23 -8.04 -32.25
CA ASN A 50 6.05 -9.48 -32.37
C ASN A 50 7.08 -10.21 -31.49
N ILE A 51 6.72 -10.44 -30.26
CA ILE A 51 7.50 -11.16 -29.24
C ILE A 51 6.61 -12.27 -28.70
N LYS A 52 7.16 -13.44 -28.44
CA LYS A 52 6.42 -14.58 -27.87
C LYS A 52 7.07 -15.05 -26.58
N ILE A 53 6.25 -15.34 -25.60
CA ILE A 53 6.67 -16.02 -24.37
C ILE A 53 7.09 -17.44 -24.73
N THR A 54 8.28 -17.86 -24.32
CA THR A 54 8.81 -19.21 -24.52
C THR A 54 8.76 -20.05 -23.26
N GLU A 55 8.91 -19.41 -22.09
CA GLU A 55 8.88 -20.08 -20.79
C GLU A 55 8.45 -19.08 -19.72
N VAL A 56 7.75 -19.56 -18.69
CA VAL A 56 7.54 -18.83 -17.43
C VAL A 56 8.07 -19.70 -16.29
N ARG A 57 9.02 -19.17 -15.53
CA ARG A 57 9.67 -19.86 -14.44
C ARG A 57 9.37 -19.17 -13.10
N ALA A 58 8.83 -19.93 -12.17
CA ALA A 58 8.63 -19.51 -10.79
C ALA A 58 9.78 -20.05 -9.92
N THR A 59 10.44 -19.17 -9.18
CA THR A 59 11.48 -19.53 -8.21
C THR A 59 11.01 -19.15 -6.81
N PRO A 60 10.38 -20.07 -6.06
CA PRO A 60 9.98 -19.83 -4.69
C PRO A 60 11.19 -19.93 -3.75
N LEU A 61 11.25 -19.03 -2.80
CA LEU A 61 12.28 -18.92 -1.78
C LEU A 61 11.61 -18.84 -0.41
N THR A 62 12.15 -19.48 0.61
CA THR A 62 11.61 -19.47 1.96
C THR A 62 12.66 -19.05 2.98
N TYR A 63 12.36 -17.96 3.68
CA TYR A 63 13.11 -17.55 4.86
C TYR A 63 12.44 -18.13 6.10
N LYS A 64 13.19 -18.92 6.87
CA LYS A 64 12.74 -19.40 8.19
C LYS A 64 12.99 -18.31 9.22
N VAL A 65 11.93 -17.87 9.86
CA VAL A 65 11.99 -16.82 10.87
C VAL A 65 12.67 -17.41 12.12
N PRO A 66 13.79 -16.84 12.60
CA PRO A 66 14.47 -17.35 13.77
C PRO A 66 13.57 -17.35 15.00
N ALA A 67 13.62 -18.41 15.80
CA ALA A 67 12.89 -18.49 17.05
C ALA A 67 13.21 -17.29 17.95
N GLY A 68 12.18 -16.64 18.50
CA GLY A 68 12.33 -15.44 19.32
C GLY A 68 12.56 -14.14 18.55
N SER A 69 12.58 -14.17 17.21
CA SER A 69 12.51 -12.94 16.44
C SER A 69 11.08 -12.44 16.34
N PHE A 70 10.94 -11.11 16.30
CA PHE A 70 9.71 -10.40 16.63
C PHE A 70 8.75 -10.16 15.46
N ILE A 71 8.81 -10.93 14.41
CA ILE A 71 7.87 -10.73 13.31
C ILE A 71 6.46 -11.06 13.80
N GLU A 72 5.64 -10.03 13.99
CA GLU A 72 4.22 -10.13 14.38
C GLU A 72 3.93 -10.72 15.77
N GLU A 73 4.89 -10.71 16.70
CA GLU A 73 4.64 -11.18 18.06
C GLU A 73 3.51 -10.45 18.81
N ALA A 74 3.20 -9.23 18.40
CA ALA A 74 2.07 -8.47 18.93
C ALA A 74 0.75 -8.78 18.20
N GLY A 75 0.80 -9.60 17.15
CA GLY A 75 -0.36 -10.00 16.35
C GLY A 75 -1.06 -11.26 16.88
N PRO A 76 -2.24 -11.59 16.33
CA PRO A 76 -2.94 -12.84 16.63
C PRO A 76 -2.21 -14.07 16.08
N ILE A 77 -1.22 -13.85 15.24
CA ILE A 77 -0.43 -14.89 14.57
C ILE A 77 1.06 -14.61 14.74
N VAL A 78 1.86 -15.68 14.72
CA VAL A 78 3.32 -15.64 14.66
C VAL A 78 3.78 -16.23 13.34
N SER A 79 4.67 -15.53 12.66
CA SER A 79 5.26 -16.02 11.41
C SER A 79 6.38 -17.02 11.69
N LEU A 80 6.27 -18.21 11.11
CA LEU A 80 7.32 -19.22 11.12
C LEU A 80 8.19 -19.15 9.87
N THR A 81 7.58 -18.78 8.75
CA THR A 81 8.29 -18.58 7.48
C THR A 81 7.79 -17.32 6.78
N ARG A 82 8.68 -16.75 5.98
CA ARG A 82 8.33 -15.70 5.01
C ARG A 82 8.83 -16.15 3.64
N SER A 83 7.92 -16.36 2.73
CA SER A 83 8.26 -16.81 1.39
C SER A 83 8.05 -15.70 0.37
N VAL A 84 8.86 -15.71 -0.66
CA VAL A 84 8.72 -14.88 -1.87
C VAL A 84 8.91 -15.78 -3.07
N THR A 85 8.17 -15.51 -4.14
CA THR A 85 8.41 -16.18 -5.42
C THR A 85 8.85 -15.14 -6.44
N VAL A 86 9.97 -15.38 -7.09
CA VAL A 86 10.44 -14.58 -8.22
C VAL A 86 9.95 -15.23 -9.50
N LEU A 87 9.19 -14.49 -10.31
CA LEU A 87 8.84 -14.91 -11.67
C LEU A 87 9.86 -14.38 -12.67
N GLN A 88 10.20 -15.24 -13.64
CA GLN A 88 10.93 -14.89 -14.84
C GLN A 88 10.10 -15.32 -16.05
N VAL A 89 9.84 -14.40 -16.96
CA VAL A 89 9.16 -14.65 -18.22
C VAL A 89 10.17 -14.52 -19.36
N PHE A 90 10.47 -15.62 -20.03
CA PHE A 90 11.43 -15.69 -21.12
C PHE A 90 10.73 -15.51 -22.45
N THR A 91 11.43 -14.93 -23.43
CA THR A 91 10.88 -14.65 -24.75
C THR A 91 11.78 -15.19 -25.87
N ASP A 92 11.21 -15.36 -27.06
CA ASP A 92 11.90 -15.77 -28.31
C ASP A 92 12.92 -14.72 -28.79
N ARG A 93 12.99 -13.54 -28.17
CA ARG A 93 13.98 -12.49 -28.45
C ARG A 93 15.08 -12.38 -27.39
N GLY A 94 15.15 -13.34 -26.46
CA GLY A 94 16.14 -13.33 -25.39
C GLY A 94 15.89 -12.27 -24.31
N ILE A 95 14.76 -11.54 -24.37
CA ILE A 95 14.34 -10.61 -23.33
C ILE A 95 13.72 -11.42 -22.20
N VAL A 96 14.15 -11.16 -20.97
CA VAL A 96 13.60 -11.78 -19.76
C VAL A 96 12.94 -10.70 -18.91
N GLY A 97 11.64 -10.87 -18.64
CA GLY A 97 10.90 -10.05 -17.69
C GLY A 97 10.88 -10.67 -16.30
N ILE A 98 10.80 -9.83 -15.27
CA ILE A 98 10.73 -10.26 -13.88
C ILE A 98 9.48 -9.71 -13.21
N GLY A 99 8.95 -10.47 -12.25
CA GLY A 99 7.79 -10.05 -11.47
C GLY A 99 7.65 -10.84 -10.16
N PRO A 100 6.77 -10.41 -9.26
CA PRO A 100 6.42 -11.18 -8.08
C PRO A 100 5.58 -12.40 -8.47
N GLY A 101 5.93 -13.58 -7.94
CA GLY A 101 5.17 -14.80 -8.22
C GLY A 101 4.15 -15.11 -7.13
N PRO A 102 3.13 -15.93 -7.47
CA PRO A 102 2.24 -16.52 -6.49
C PRO A 102 2.97 -17.54 -5.62
N ALA A 103 2.35 -17.96 -4.55
CA ALA A 103 2.91 -19.03 -3.71
C ALA A 103 3.04 -20.34 -4.52
N GLY A 104 4.17 -21.02 -4.33
CA GLY A 104 4.43 -22.31 -4.99
C GLY A 104 4.92 -22.20 -6.44
N THR A 105 4.65 -23.25 -7.20
CA THR A 105 5.10 -23.41 -8.60
C THR A 105 3.90 -23.74 -9.50
N PRO A 106 3.02 -22.78 -9.78
CA PRO A 106 1.87 -23.03 -10.64
C PRO A 106 2.28 -23.34 -12.08
N ASP A 107 1.38 -23.98 -12.82
CA ASP A 107 1.55 -24.23 -14.24
C ASP A 107 1.24 -22.98 -15.08
N PHE A 108 2.21 -22.50 -15.82
CA PHE A 108 2.10 -21.36 -16.74
C PHE A 108 2.12 -21.78 -18.22
N SER A 109 2.00 -23.07 -18.54
CA SER A 109 2.09 -23.58 -19.92
C SER A 109 1.15 -22.87 -20.90
N SER A 110 -0.04 -22.46 -20.41
CA SER A 110 -1.03 -21.72 -21.22
C SER A 110 -0.57 -20.34 -21.67
N LEU A 111 0.52 -19.82 -21.15
CA LEU A 111 1.09 -18.53 -21.52
C LEU A 111 2.15 -18.63 -22.61
N VAL A 112 2.70 -19.82 -22.83
CA VAL A 112 3.69 -20.06 -23.89
C VAL A 112 3.06 -19.77 -25.26
N GLY A 113 3.79 -19.03 -26.10
CA GLY A 113 3.33 -18.58 -27.41
C GLY A 113 2.52 -17.28 -27.39
N LYS A 114 2.04 -16.82 -26.24
CA LYS A 114 1.36 -15.51 -26.12
C LYS A 114 2.35 -14.35 -26.24
N ASN A 115 1.82 -13.20 -26.61
CA ASN A 115 2.62 -11.98 -26.76
C ASN A 115 2.55 -11.16 -25.45
N PRO A 116 3.69 -10.74 -24.86
CA PRO A 116 3.71 -9.91 -23.64
C PRO A 116 2.96 -8.59 -23.76
N PHE A 117 2.78 -8.06 -24.99
CA PHE A 117 2.01 -6.83 -25.21
C PHE A 117 0.50 -7.00 -25.03
N ASP A 118 0.01 -8.22 -24.89
CA ASP A 118 -1.41 -8.49 -24.58
C ASP A 118 -1.65 -8.38 -23.06
N VAL A 119 -1.30 -7.22 -22.47
CA VAL A 119 -1.31 -7.00 -21.00
C VAL A 119 -2.67 -7.28 -20.38
N GLU A 120 -3.78 -7.01 -21.05
CA GLU A 120 -5.11 -7.31 -20.52
C GLU A 120 -5.39 -8.82 -20.43
N VAL A 121 -4.77 -9.62 -21.30
CA VAL A 121 -4.81 -11.08 -21.22
C VAL A 121 -3.96 -11.61 -20.07
N MET A 122 -2.90 -10.86 -19.71
CA MET A 122 -1.97 -11.20 -18.62
C MET A 122 -2.45 -10.69 -17.26
N ALA A 123 -3.22 -9.61 -17.23
CA ALA A 123 -3.67 -8.92 -16.01
C ALA A 123 -4.28 -9.86 -14.93
N PRO A 124 -5.05 -10.91 -15.26
CA PRO A 124 -5.54 -11.85 -14.25
C PRO A 124 -4.45 -12.59 -13.48
N GLN A 125 -3.20 -12.55 -13.98
CA GLN A 125 -2.04 -13.16 -13.36
C GLN A 125 -1.04 -12.06 -12.97
N ALA A 126 -1.29 -11.37 -11.88
CA ALA A 126 -0.62 -10.14 -11.46
C ALA A 126 0.90 -10.13 -11.64
N GLY A 127 1.59 -11.20 -11.23
CA GLY A 127 3.05 -11.26 -11.37
C GLY A 127 3.53 -11.46 -12.81
N VAL A 128 2.75 -12.16 -13.64
CA VAL A 128 3.04 -12.30 -15.09
C VAL A 128 2.79 -10.96 -15.79
N ASP A 129 1.73 -10.26 -15.43
CA ASP A 129 1.46 -8.91 -15.93
C ASP A 129 2.64 -7.96 -15.65
N VAL A 130 3.16 -7.95 -14.42
CA VAL A 130 4.35 -7.16 -14.05
C VAL A 130 5.56 -7.54 -14.90
N ALA A 131 5.83 -8.85 -15.08
CA ALA A 131 6.94 -9.32 -15.92
C ALA A 131 6.76 -8.95 -17.38
N CYS A 132 5.54 -8.93 -17.90
CA CYS A 132 5.24 -8.45 -19.24
C CYS A 132 5.55 -6.96 -19.41
N TRP A 133 5.20 -6.13 -18.43
CA TRP A 133 5.58 -4.71 -18.41
C TRP A 133 7.10 -4.52 -18.43
N ASP A 134 7.83 -5.34 -17.69
CA ASP A 134 9.30 -5.34 -17.72
C ASP A 134 9.85 -5.69 -19.11
N ILE A 135 9.26 -6.72 -19.77
CA ILE A 135 9.61 -7.08 -21.17
C ILE A 135 9.31 -5.92 -22.11
N ILE A 136 8.13 -5.32 -22.04
CA ILE A 136 7.73 -4.20 -22.90
C ILE A 136 8.69 -3.04 -22.75
N GLY A 137 9.01 -2.67 -21.51
CA GLY A 137 9.98 -1.61 -21.24
C GLY A 137 11.36 -1.90 -21.80
N LYS A 138 11.86 -3.13 -21.66
CA LYS A 138 13.15 -3.59 -22.22
C LYS A 138 13.12 -3.60 -23.75
N ALA A 139 12.05 -4.09 -24.36
CA ALA A 139 11.88 -4.12 -25.82
C ALA A 139 11.85 -2.71 -26.40
N LYS A 140 11.24 -1.76 -25.73
CA LYS A 140 11.15 -0.35 -26.15
C LYS A 140 12.33 0.51 -25.73
N GLY A 141 13.23 -0.01 -24.91
CA GLY A 141 14.38 0.74 -24.40
C GLY A 141 13.99 1.84 -23.41
N VAL A 142 12.85 1.73 -22.72
CA VAL A 142 12.35 2.73 -21.78
C VAL A 142 11.92 2.12 -20.44
N PRO A 143 12.01 2.85 -19.34
CA PRO A 143 11.51 2.36 -18.05
C PRO A 143 9.98 2.31 -18.01
N VAL A 144 9.45 1.36 -17.24
CA VAL A 144 8.00 1.10 -17.13
C VAL A 144 7.21 2.35 -16.71
N TYR A 145 7.72 3.14 -15.76
CA TYR A 145 7.00 4.34 -15.32
C TYR A 145 6.74 5.36 -16.42
N LYS A 146 7.61 5.42 -17.46
CA LYS A 146 7.40 6.28 -18.62
C LYS A 146 6.30 5.72 -19.55
N LEU A 147 6.17 4.40 -19.63
CA LEU A 147 5.10 3.76 -20.40
C LEU A 147 3.73 3.94 -19.72
N LEU A 148 3.69 3.92 -18.38
CA LEU A 148 2.47 4.14 -17.61
C LEU A 148 1.99 5.60 -17.64
N ALA A 149 2.89 6.55 -17.93
CA ALA A 149 2.59 7.99 -18.00
C ALA A 149 2.05 8.40 -19.39
N THR A 150 0.83 7.99 -19.69
CA THR A 150 0.23 8.14 -21.03
C THR A 150 -0.11 9.57 -21.44
N ASP A 151 -0.42 10.44 -20.47
CA ASP A 151 -0.98 11.80 -20.72
C ASP A 151 -0.42 12.87 -19.78
N HIS A 152 0.66 12.59 -19.09
CA HIS A 152 1.32 13.52 -18.16
C HIS A 152 2.82 13.20 -18.05
N PRO A 153 3.65 14.16 -17.61
CA PRO A 153 5.05 13.88 -17.34
C PRO A 153 5.19 12.98 -16.10
N PRO A 154 5.95 11.86 -16.20
CA PRO A 154 6.21 10.98 -15.07
C PRO A 154 7.12 11.62 -14.02
N ASN A 155 7.01 11.18 -12.77
CA ASN A 155 7.87 11.63 -11.69
C ASN A 155 8.72 10.47 -11.14
N PRO A 156 9.99 10.30 -11.58
CA PRO A 156 10.84 9.21 -11.11
C PRO A 156 11.26 9.34 -9.63
N LYS A 157 11.08 10.49 -9.01
CA LYS A 157 11.36 10.72 -7.59
C LYS A 157 10.12 10.40 -6.76
N VAL A 158 10.00 9.14 -6.35
CA VAL A 158 8.85 8.61 -5.61
C VAL A 158 9.02 8.87 -4.12
N HIS A 159 8.08 9.57 -3.50
CA HIS A 159 8.02 9.73 -2.06
C HIS A 159 7.65 8.38 -1.42
N VAL A 160 8.41 7.95 -0.40
CA VAL A 160 8.16 6.72 0.32
C VAL A 160 7.96 6.98 1.81
N TYR A 161 7.13 6.16 2.43
CA TYR A 161 6.96 6.19 3.89
C TYR A 161 7.46 4.89 4.53
N GLY A 162 8.00 5.00 5.73
CA GLY A 162 8.41 3.85 6.52
C GLY A 162 7.21 3.15 7.13
N SER A 163 6.97 1.91 6.70
CA SER A 163 5.90 1.07 7.25
C SER A 163 6.49 0.05 8.21
N ALA A 164 6.15 0.17 9.49
CA ALA A 164 6.69 -0.64 10.57
C ALA A 164 5.64 -0.85 11.69
N GLY A 165 6.04 -0.92 12.95
CA GLY A 165 5.13 -0.99 14.08
C GLY A 165 4.57 -2.38 14.35
N VAL A 166 5.25 -3.44 13.90
CA VAL A 166 4.81 -4.82 14.10
C VAL A 166 5.67 -5.58 15.11
N ASN A 167 6.77 -4.98 15.55
CA ASN A 167 7.76 -5.63 16.41
C ASN A 167 7.66 -5.22 17.88
N TRP A 168 6.67 -4.46 18.24
CA TRP A 168 6.42 -4.06 19.62
C TRP A 168 5.10 -4.65 20.12
N THR A 169 4.98 -4.78 21.43
CA THR A 169 3.81 -5.32 22.12
C THR A 169 3.43 -4.42 23.28
N PHE A 170 2.20 -4.53 23.78
CA PHE A 170 1.77 -3.82 24.98
C PHE A 170 2.36 -4.42 26.26
N TYR A 171 3.01 -5.58 26.18
CA TYR A 171 3.65 -6.25 27.32
C TYR A 171 5.17 -6.27 27.17
N ASP A 172 5.86 -6.13 28.30
CA ASP A 172 7.28 -6.47 28.40
C ASP A 172 7.45 -7.97 28.29
N LYS A 173 8.40 -8.40 27.48
CA LYS A 173 8.71 -9.81 27.27
C LYS A 173 9.20 -10.53 28.52
N LYS A 174 9.86 -9.83 29.43
CA LYS A 174 10.46 -10.42 30.60
C LYS A 174 9.48 -10.54 31.77
N ASP A 175 8.63 -9.56 31.97
CA ASP A 175 7.88 -9.37 33.20
C ASP A 175 6.35 -9.43 33.03
N GLY A 176 5.83 -9.55 31.80
CA GLY A 176 4.39 -9.53 31.54
C GLY A 176 3.69 -8.19 31.85
N LYS A 177 4.46 -7.12 32.06
CA LYS A 177 3.93 -5.78 32.33
C LYS A 177 3.58 -5.05 31.03
N PRO A 178 2.60 -4.12 31.04
CA PRO A 178 2.34 -3.25 29.92
C PRO A 178 3.62 -2.54 29.49
N TYR A 179 3.95 -2.71 28.23
CA TYR A 179 5.16 -2.18 27.60
C TYR A 179 4.79 -1.47 26.31
N GLY A 180 5.67 -0.75 25.71
CA GLY A 180 5.56 -0.54 24.29
C GLY A 180 5.64 0.88 23.83
N VAL A 181 5.29 1.88 24.61
CA VAL A 181 5.38 3.25 24.13
C VAL A 181 6.84 3.66 23.84
N ASP A 182 7.79 3.22 24.65
CA ASP A 182 9.20 3.56 24.43
C ASP A 182 9.78 2.85 23.19
N ALA A 183 9.40 1.59 22.97
CA ALA A 183 9.79 0.87 21.75
C ALA A 183 9.19 1.52 20.50
N LEU A 184 7.92 1.92 20.55
CA LEU A 184 7.25 2.64 19.48
C LEU A 184 7.93 3.98 19.17
N ILE A 185 8.28 4.73 20.22
CA ILE A 185 9.01 6.01 20.10
C ILE A 185 10.37 5.80 19.44
N GLN A 186 11.14 4.81 19.92
CA GLN A 186 12.46 4.51 19.36
C GLN A 186 12.39 4.09 17.89
N GLU A 187 11.36 3.33 17.49
CA GLU A 187 11.16 2.97 16.08
C GLU A 187 10.85 4.21 15.24
N GLY A 188 9.95 5.09 15.72
CA GLY A 188 9.63 6.35 15.05
C GLY A 188 10.83 7.28 14.89
N LEU A 189 11.64 7.43 15.94
CA LEU A 189 12.87 8.25 15.90
C LEU A 189 13.92 7.63 14.95
N LYS A 190 14.09 6.30 14.97
CA LYS A 190 14.98 5.61 14.02
C LYS A 190 14.58 5.84 12.58
N LEU A 191 13.29 5.81 12.24
CA LEU A 191 12.83 6.11 10.88
C LEU A 191 13.14 7.56 10.50
N LYS A 192 12.94 8.50 11.43
CA LYS A 192 13.30 9.90 11.23
C LYS A 192 14.81 10.07 10.97
N ASP A 193 15.67 9.38 11.73
CA ASP A 193 17.12 9.39 11.55
C ASP A 193 17.56 8.78 10.22
N LEU A 194 16.80 7.79 9.69
CA LEU A 194 16.99 7.22 8.35
C LEU A 194 16.51 8.15 7.22
N GLY A 195 15.95 9.31 7.58
CA GLY A 195 15.52 10.33 6.62
C GLY A 195 14.10 10.17 6.09
N PHE A 196 13.28 9.30 6.69
CA PHE A 196 11.85 9.28 6.40
C PHE A 196 11.19 10.51 7.06
N ASP A 197 10.16 11.03 6.42
CA ASP A 197 9.31 12.09 6.99
C ASP A 197 7.95 11.55 7.46
N THR A 198 7.72 10.26 7.26
CA THR A 198 6.44 9.60 7.50
C THR A 198 6.63 8.21 8.09
N TYR A 199 5.88 7.91 9.13
CA TYR A 199 5.84 6.61 9.80
C TYR A 199 4.42 6.08 9.90
N LYS A 200 4.17 4.92 9.32
CA LYS A 200 2.96 4.13 9.50
C LYS A 200 3.23 3.01 10.50
N TRP A 201 2.41 2.96 11.56
CA TRP A 201 2.53 1.95 12.60
C TRP A 201 1.18 1.32 12.92
N ARG A 202 1.23 0.19 13.59
CA ARG A 202 0.06 -0.64 13.91
C ARG A 202 0.03 -0.91 15.41
N PRO A 203 -1.12 -0.78 16.10
CA PRO A 203 -1.26 -1.32 17.44
C PRO A 203 -1.20 -2.84 17.39
N GLY A 204 -0.50 -3.44 18.33
CA GLY A 204 -0.54 -4.89 18.53
C GLY A 204 -1.94 -5.37 18.85
N THR A 205 -2.24 -6.64 18.59
CA THR A 205 -3.55 -7.24 18.90
C THR A 205 -3.68 -7.70 20.34
N ASP A 206 -2.62 -7.56 21.13
CA ASP A 206 -2.59 -7.76 22.58
C ASP A 206 -3.18 -6.60 23.38
N TRP A 207 -3.71 -5.58 22.71
CA TRP A 207 -4.22 -4.38 23.36
C TRP A 207 -5.38 -4.66 24.33
N GLU A 208 -6.25 -5.61 24.01
CA GLU A 208 -7.37 -5.98 24.89
C GLU A 208 -6.89 -6.69 26.16
N GLU A 209 -5.93 -7.63 26.04
CA GLU A 209 -5.31 -8.27 27.20
C GLU A 209 -4.54 -7.28 28.07
N ALA A 210 -3.94 -6.29 27.45
CA ALA A 210 -3.23 -5.21 28.17
C ALA A 210 -4.19 -4.19 28.80
N GLY A 211 -5.51 -4.34 28.64
CA GLY A 211 -6.49 -3.38 29.13
C GLY A 211 -6.40 -2.01 28.45
N ILE A 212 -5.98 -1.99 27.20
CA ILE A 212 -5.90 -0.80 26.35
C ILE A 212 -7.21 -0.72 25.55
N THR A 213 -7.86 0.44 25.60
CA THR A 213 -8.98 0.78 24.69
C THR A 213 -8.46 1.64 23.53
N PRO A 214 -9.18 1.78 22.41
CA PRO A 214 -8.79 2.71 21.34
C PRO A 214 -8.61 4.15 21.84
N GLU A 215 -9.45 4.61 22.76
CA GLU A 215 -9.31 5.93 23.41
C GLU A 215 -8.01 6.02 24.22
N LYS A 216 -7.72 5.02 25.05
CA LYS A 216 -6.48 4.97 25.83
C LYS A 216 -5.25 4.88 24.94
N LEU A 217 -5.32 4.11 23.82
CA LEU A 217 -4.28 4.05 22.82
C LEU A 217 -3.97 5.45 22.26
N GLY A 218 -5.00 6.19 21.87
CA GLY A 218 -4.86 7.55 21.38
C GLY A 218 -4.25 8.50 22.41
N ASN A 219 -4.82 8.53 23.62
CA ASN A 219 -4.40 9.45 24.70
C ASN A 219 -3.03 9.13 25.31
N THR A 220 -2.51 7.91 25.12
CA THR A 220 -1.19 7.52 25.63
C THR A 220 -0.19 7.32 24.52
N PHE A 221 -0.34 6.26 23.71
CA PHE A 221 0.67 5.86 22.72
C PHE A 221 0.79 6.86 21.57
N CYS A 222 -0.33 7.26 20.96
CA CYS A 222 -0.31 8.24 19.87
C CYS A 222 0.22 9.60 20.34
N ARG A 223 -0.20 10.05 21.53
CA ARG A 223 0.22 11.34 22.09
C ARG A 223 1.73 11.35 22.38
N LYS A 224 2.22 10.35 23.11
CA LYS A 224 3.65 10.25 23.43
C LYS A 224 4.52 10.08 22.19
N LEU A 225 4.07 9.32 21.21
CA LEU A 225 4.78 9.20 19.92
C LEU A 225 4.84 10.57 19.23
N ARG A 226 3.70 11.30 19.15
CA ARG A 226 3.65 12.65 18.56
C ARG A 226 4.59 13.62 19.27
N GLU A 227 4.60 13.61 20.60
CA GLU A 227 5.51 14.45 21.41
C GLU A 227 6.98 14.16 21.10
N ALA A 228 7.33 12.88 20.97
CA ALA A 228 8.71 12.46 20.73
C ALA A 228 9.22 12.79 19.32
N VAL A 229 8.42 12.54 18.29
CA VAL A 229 8.85 12.75 16.89
C VAL A 229 8.67 14.20 16.43
N GLY A 230 7.91 15.00 17.16
CA GLY A 230 7.64 16.41 16.84
C GLY A 230 6.45 16.62 15.90
N PRO A 231 6.00 17.89 15.73
CA PRO A 231 4.75 18.22 15.02
C PRO A 231 4.78 17.99 13.52
N ASP A 232 5.95 18.07 12.90
CA ASP A 232 6.11 18.04 11.42
C ASP A 232 6.29 16.63 10.86
N PHE A 233 6.63 15.66 11.72
CA PHE A 233 6.79 14.27 11.31
C PHE A 233 5.41 13.64 11.09
N LYS A 234 5.16 13.14 9.88
CA LYS A 234 3.87 12.56 9.51
C LYS A 234 3.68 11.20 10.19
N LEU A 235 2.59 11.05 10.92
CA LEU A 235 2.22 9.80 11.58
C LEU A 235 0.98 9.20 10.93
N ALA A 236 1.00 7.90 10.75
CA ALA A 236 -0.15 7.15 10.30
C ALA A 236 -0.44 5.99 11.25
N LEU A 237 -1.71 5.77 11.50
CA LEU A 237 -2.21 4.65 12.27
C LEU A 237 -2.91 3.68 11.32
N GLU A 238 -2.56 2.41 11.38
CA GLU A 238 -3.22 1.37 10.62
C GLU A 238 -3.87 0.35 11.53
N LYS A 239 -5.05 -0.14 11.12
CA LYS A 239 -5.67 -1.33 11.68
C LYS A 239 -5.64 -2.44 10.65
N LYS A 240 -4.96 -3.53 10.96
CA LYS A 240 -4.79 -4.67 10.03
C LYS A 240 -6.13 -5.32 9.67
N ALA A 241 -6.25 -5.78 8.45
CA ALA A 241 -7.45 -6.42 7.91
C ALA A 241 -7.98 -7.62 8.71
N TYR A 242 -7.14 -8.32 9.46
CA TYR A 242 -7.56 -9.45 10.31
C TYR A 242 -7.79 -9.07 11.79
N ASP A 243 -7.60 -7.80 12.16
CA ASP A 243 -7.84 -7.26 13.49
C ASP A 243 -8.57 -5.90 13.38
N GLU A 244 -9.52 -5.81 12.46
CA GLU A 244 -10.35 -4.63 12.24
C GLU A 244 -11.11 -4.23 13.50
N TRP A 245 -11.39 -2.93 13.64
CA TRP A 245 -12.21 -2.40 14.71
C TRP A 245 -13.69 -2.33 14.29
N THR A 246 -14.57 -2.26 15.29
CA THR A 246 -15.94 -1.82 15.05
C THR A 246 -15.98 -0.30 14.85
N ILE A 247 -17.10 0.20 14.31
CA ILE A 247 -17.28 1.65 14.15
C ILE A 247 -17.15 2.39 15.50
N GLU A 248 -17.69 1.81 16.57
CA GLU A 248 -17.65 2.39 17.91
C GLU A 248 -16.20 2.50 18.40
N GLN A 249 -15.38 1.50 18.15
CA GLN A 249 -13.95 1.50 18.48
C GLN A 249 -13.17 2.53 17.65
N ALA A 250 -13.44 2.59 16.35
CA ALA A 250 -12.80 3.58 15.46
C ALA A 250 -13.16 5.01 15.85
N LEU A 251 -14.41 5.28 16.26
CA LEU A 251 -14.86 6.60 16.71
C LEU A 251 -14.25 7.02 18.05
N GLN A 252 -13.78 6.10 18.89
CA GLN A 252 -13.08 6.46 20.14
C GLN A 252 -11.72 7.13 19.88
N ILE A 253 -11.00 6.71 18.82
CA ILE A 253 -9.66 7.22 18.54
C ILE A 253 -9.63 8.33 17.49
N ALA A 254 -10.59 8.36 16.57
CA ALA A 254 -10.60 9.30 15.46
C ALA A 254 -10.46 10.78 15.87
N PRO A 255 -11.19 11.31 16.88
CA PRO A 255 -11.01 12.69 17.33
C PRO A 255 -9.61 12.95 17.91
N ILE A 256 -9.03 11.95 18.57
CA ILE A 256 -7.72 12.07 19.22
C ILE A 256 -6.61 12.17 18.20
N ILE A 257 -6.60 11.29 17.18
CA ILE A 257 -5.61 11.36 16.11
C ILE A 257 -5.78 12.61 15.24
N ASN A 258 -7.00 13.15 15.16
CA ASN A 258 -7.26 14.43 14.51
C ASN A 258 -6.65 15.60 15.30
N GLU A 259 -6.83 15.65 16.61
CA GLU A 259 -6.17 16.62 17.51
C GLU A 259 -4.65 16.54 17.39
N LEU A 260 -4.11 15.31 17.38
CA LEU A 260 -2.67 15.04 17.28
C LEU A 260 -2.12 15.24 15.85
N LYS A 261 -2.93 15.66 14.88
CA LYS A 261 -2.55 15.91 13.49
C LYS A 261 -1.86 14.70 12.85
N PHE A 262 -2.44 13.51 13.02
CA PHE A 262 -2.01 12.35 12.25
C PHE A 262 -2.24 12.62 10.77
N HIS A 263 -1.43 12.03 9.92
CA HIS A 263 -1.53 12.26 8.48
C HIS A 263 -2.63 11.41 7.86
N TRP A 264 -2.73 10.14 8.27
CA TRP A 264 -3.86 9.29 7.88
C TRP A 264 -4.20 8.23 8.92
N PHE A 265 -5.42 7.72 8.80
CA PHE A 265 -5.92 6.51 9.42
C PHE A 265 -6.21 5.49 8.34
N GLU A 266 -5.63 4.29 8.45
CA GLU A 266 -5.70 3.24 7.45
C GLU A 266 -6.55 2.10 7.93
N GLN A 267 -7.54 1.71 7.12
CA GLN A 267 -8.41 0.54 7.32
C GLN A 267 -8.88 0.35 8.77
N PRO A 268 -9.55 1.33 9.37
CA PRO A 268 -10.09 1.16 10.73
C PRO A 268 -11.09 -0.01 10.84
N MET A 269 -11.82 -0.28 9.75
CA MET A 269 -12.75 -1.41 9.59
C MET A 269 -12.37 -2.22 8.35
N GLY A 270 -13.09 -3.31 8.06
CA GLY A 270 -12.89 -4.09 6.84
C GLY A 270 -13.44 -3.38 5.59
N ASP A 271 -13.09 -3.92 4.40
CA ASP A 271 -13.58 -3.43 3.10
C ASP A 271 -14.79 -4.28 2.65
N GLN A 272 -15.88 -4.25 3.43
CA GLN A 272 -17.06 -5.11 3.21
C GLN A 272 -17.97 -4.63 2.06
N GLY A 273 -17.77 -3.39 1.60
CA GLY A 273 -18.52 -2.80 0.48
C GLY A 273 -19.47 -1.66 0.88
N PRO A 274 -20.44 -1.31 0.02
CA PRO A 274 -21.26 -0.10 0.19
C PRO A 274 -22.03 0.02 1.51
N ALA A 275 -22.32 -1.09 2.17
CA ALA A 275 -23.02 -1.07 3.46
C ALA A 275 -22.25 -0.40 4.60
N GLU A 276 -20.91 -0.30 4.48
CA GLU A 276 -20.04 0.37 5.45
C GLU A 276 -19.87 1.87 5.21
N PHE A 277 -20.31 2.40 4.06
CA PHE A 277 -19.95 3.75 3.64
C PHE A 277 -20.41 4.82 4.62
N ASP A 278 -21.62 4.71 5.16
CA ASP A 278 -22.13 5.68 6.13
C ASP A 278 -21.29 5.71 7.41
N ASP A 279 -20.79 4.55 7.85
CA ASP A 279 -19.94 4.45 9.03
C ASP A 279 -18.52 4.99 8.75
N TYR A 280 -17.96 4.72 7.58
CA TYR A 280 -16.71 5.38 7.14
C TYR A 280 -16.85 6.90 7.07
N LEU A 281 -17.98 7.42 6.58
CA LEU A 281 -18.25 8.86 6.55
C LEU A 281 -18.35 9.46 7.97
N LYS A 282 -18.90 8.75 8.94
CA LYS A 282 -18.87 9.17 10.36
C LYS A 282 -17.45 9.24 10.90
N ILE A 283 -16.59 8.27 10.58
CA ILE A 283 -15.17 8.30 10.96
C ILE A 283 -14.50 9.52 10.35
N LYS A 284 -14.69 9.78 9.06
CA LYS A 284 -14.14 10.98 8.39
C LYS A 284 -14.63 12.28 9.04
N ALA A 285 -15.91 12.36 9.40
CA ALA A 285 -16.45 13.52 10.09
C ALA A 285 -15.83 13.75 11.48
N ALA A 286 -15.47 12.67 12.19
CA ALA A 286 -14.80 12.74 13.47
C ALA A 286 -13.30 13.12 13.40
N MET A 287 -12.71 13.05 12.19
CA MET A 287 -11.30 13.38 11.99
C MET A 287 -11.08 14.21 10.69
N PRO A 288 -11.65 15.40 10.57
CA PRO A 288 -11.72 16.17 9.32
C PRO A 288 -10.35 16.59 8.74
N ASN A 289 -9.28 16.54 9.53
CA ASN A 289 -7.92 16.90 9.11
C ASN A 289 -7.02 15.67 8.88
N VAL A 290 -7.53 14.45 9.07
CA VAL A 290 -6.80 13.19 8.89
C VAL A 290 -7.39 12.48 7.67
N MET A 291 -6.53 12.08 6.73
CA MET A 291 -6.98 11.35 5.55
C MET A 291 -7.38 9.91 5.94
N LEU A 292 -8.32 9.34 5.20
CA LEU A 292 -8.68 7.94 5.30
C LEU A 292 -8.07 7.16 4.14
N PHE A 293 -7.23 6.18 4.45
CA PHE A 293 -6.62 5.27 3.48
C PHE A 293 -7.27 3.90 3.54
N GLY A 294 -7.27 3.17 2.43
CA GLY A 294 -7.74 1.77 2.40
C GLY A 294 -7.78 1.16 1.01
N GLY A 295 -8.20 -0.10 0.95
CA GLY A 295 -8.34 -0.83 -0.31
C GLY A 295 -7.20 -1.77 -0.65
N GLU A 296 -6.32 -2.16 0.28
CA GLU A 296 -5.30 -3.18 0.05
C GLU A 296 -5.90 -4.55 -0.30
N GLN A 297 -7.15 -4.79 0.10
CA GLN A 297 -7.88 -6.03 -0.18
C GLN A 297 -8.56 -6.05 -1.55
N PHE A 298 -8.57 -4.97 -2.29
CA PHE A 298 -9.13 -4.97 -3.64
C PHE A 298 -8.32 -5.90 -4.55
N ARG A 299 -9.03 -6.70 -5.33
CA ARG A 299 -8.42 -7.67 -6.25
C ARG A 299 -8.60 -7.28 -7.72
N ASP A 300 -9.47 -6.32 -7.99
CA ASP A 300 -9.70 -5.68 -9.26
C ASP A 300 -10.43 -4.35 -9.07
N ARG A 301 -10.70 -3.65 -10.19
CA ARG A 301 -11.40 -2.35 -10.19
C ARG A 301 -12.86 -2.43 -9.76
N SER A 302 -13.48 -3.61 -9.83
CA SER A 302 -14.91 -3.76 -9.55
C SER A 302 -15.27 -3.45 -8.09
N PRO A 303 -14.63 -4.08 -7.06
CA PRO A 303 -14.85 -3.69 -5.67
C PRO A 303 -14.25 -2.32 -5.33
N ALA A 304 -13.19 -1.86 -6.02
CA ALA A 304 -12.56 -0.56 -5.75
C ALA A 304 -13.45 0.62 -6.16
N LYS A 305 -14.13 0.48 -7.29
CA LYS A 305 -14.90 1.57 -7.92
C LYS A 305 -15.91 2.25 -6.99
N PRO A 306 -16.81 1.54 -6.27
CA PRO A 306 -17.78 2.21 -5.38
C PRO A 306 -17.12 3.01 -4.25
N PHE A 307 -16.01 2.54 -3.66
CA PHE A 307 -15.26 3.28 -2.64
C PHE A 307 -14.65 4.56 -3.20
N ILE A 308 -14.14 4.51 -4.42
CA ILE A 308 -13.55 5.65 -5.12
C ILE A 308 -14.62 6.67 -5.50
N GLU A 309 -15.71 6.23 -6.13
CA GLU A 309 -16.82 7.10 -6.58
C GLU A 309 -17.45 7.88 -5.42
N ARG A 310 -17.61 7.23 -4.29
CA ARG A 310 -18.18 7.83 -3.07
C ARG A 310 -17.12 8.55 -2.24
N LYS A 311 -15.86 8.57 -2.65
CA LYS A 311 -14.74 9.18 -1.93
C LYS A 311 -14.67 8.71 -0.48
N ILE A 312 -14.94 7.42 -0.26
CA ILE A 312 -14.82 6.80 1.05
C ILE A 312 -13.38 6.91 1.51
N TYR A 313 -12.43 6.52 0.67
CA TYR A 313 -11.01 6.76 0.89
C TYR A 313 -10.55 8.05 0.21
N ASP A 314 -9.69 8.80 0.87
CA ASP A 314 -8.96 9.93 0.28
C ASP A 314 -7.79 9.42 -0.57
N VAL A 315 -7.31 8.23 -0.24
CA VAL A 315 -6.23 7.52 -0.93
C VAL A 315 -6.55 6.04 -1.01
N VAL A 316 -6.50 5.47 -2.22
CA VAL A 316 -6.68 4.05 -2.46
C VAL A 316 -5.34 3.31 -2.46
N GLN A 317 -5.33 2.07 -1.91
CA GLN A 317 -4.11 1.32 -1.63
C GLN A 317 -4.04 -0.06 -2.30
N SER A 318 -4.73 -0.27 -3.43
CA SER A 318 -4.60 -1.55 -4.15
C SER A 318 -3.13 -1.84 -4.49
N ASP A 319 -2.70 -3.10 -4.32
CA ASP A 319 -1.31 -3.52 -4.41
C ASP A 319 -1.01 -4.20 -5.74
N SER A 320 0.00 -3.70 -6.47
CA SER A 320 0.38 -4.25 -7.78
C SER A 320 0.85 -5.71 -7.72
N ILE A 321 1.27 -6.20 -6.55
CA ILE A 321 1.58 -7.64 -6.36
C ILE A 321 0.30 -8.48 -6.46
N SER A 322 -0.81 -7.95 -5.97
CA SER A 322 -2.09 -8.66 -5.90
C SER A 322 -2.92 -8.50 -7.17
N VAL A 323 -2.85 -7.33 -7.82
CA VAL A 323 -3.72 -7.02 -8.97
C VAL A 323 -2.98 -6.82 -10.30
N GLY A 324 -1.65 -6.77 -10.28
CA GLY A 324 -0.83 -6.43 -11.45
C GLY A 324 -0.73 -4.93 -11.71
N LEU A 325 0.20 -4.54 -12.57
CA LEU A 325 0.40 -3.14 -12.95
C LEU A 325 -0.74 -2.62 -13.85
N THR A 326 -1.21 -3.44 -14.77
CA THR A 326 -2.30 -3.09 -15.69
C THR A 326 -3.58 -2.74 -14.94
N GLU A 327 -4.05 -3.64 -14.09
CA GLU A 327 -5.29 -3.43 -13.33
C GLU A 327 -5.13 -2.28 -12.32
N ASN A 328 -3.97 -2.18 -11.68
CA ASN A 328 -3.70 -1.13 -10.71
C ASN A 328 -3.60 0.25 -11.37
N TRP A 329 -3.10 0.33 -12.60
CA TRP A 329 -3.15 1.54 -13.40
C TRP A 329 -4.60 1.98 -13.67
N TYR A 330 -5.50 1.05 -14.06
CA TYR A 330 -6.92 1.38 -14.25
C TYR A 330 -7.59 1.86 -12.95
N ILE A 331 -7.29 1.21 -11.81
CA ILE A 331 -7.78 1.66 -10.50
C ILE A 331 -7.28 3.09 -10.21
N ALA A 332 -5.99 3.37 -10.44
CA ALA A 332 -5.41 4.70 -10.26
C ALA A 332 -6.06 5.75 -11.17
N ARG A 333 -6.38 5.41 -12.43
CA ARG A 333 -7.05 6.33 -13.37
C ARG A 333 -8.49 6.61 -12.97
N ILE A 334 -9.23 5.60 -12.50
CA ILE A 334 -10.56 5.81 -11.91
C ILE A 334 -10.46 6.72 -10.69
N ALA A 335 -9.50 6.45 -9.80
CA ALA A 335 -9.26 7.27 -8.61
C ALA A 335 -8.93 8.73 -8.98
N GLN A 336 -8.09 8.95 -9.98
CA GLN A 336 -7.78 10.28 -10.51
C GLN A 336 -9.03 11.03 -10.98
N TYR A 337 -9.90 10.38 -11.75
CA TYR A 337 -11.13 11.00 -12.25
C TYR A 337 -12.01 11.54 -11.11
N TYR A 338 -12.08 10.83 -9.99
CA TYR A 338 -12.83 11.26 -8.81
C TYR A 338 -12.02 12.12 -7.82
N GLY A 339 -10.76 12.45 -8.13
CA GLY A 339 -9.89 13.25 -7.26
C GLY A 339 -9.38 12.51 -6.03
N VAL A 340 -9.30 11.17 -6.10
CA VAL A 340 -8.72 10.29 -5.09
C VAL A 340 -7.27 9.99 -5.44
N ARG A 341 -6.38 9.97 -4.45
CA ARG A 341 -4.95 9.68 -4.63
C ARG A 341 -4.69 8.17 -4.65
N MET A 342 -3.48 7.80 -5.11
CA MET A 342 -3.00 6.42 -5.18
C MET A 342 -1.73 6.24 -4.37
N THR A 343 -1.75 5.32 -3.42
CA THR A 343 -0.60 4.91 -2.60
C THR A 343 -0.65 3.39 -2.44
N PRO A 344 -0.01 2.61 -3.31
CA PRO A 344 -0.12 1.16 -3.25
C PRO A 344 0.42 0.60 -1.93
N HIS A 345 -0.30 -0.38 -1.37
CA HIS A 345 0.18 -1.22 -0.28
C HIS A 345 1.39 -2.05 -0.72
N ASN A 346 2.34 -2.28 0.17
CA ASN A 346 3.45 -3.21 -0.05
C ASN A 346 3.95 -3.81 1.26
N TRP A 347 3.75 -5.10 1.45
CA TRP A 347 4.18 -5.80 2.66
C TRP A 347 4.95 -7.10 2.38
N THR A 348 5.56 -7.25 1.21
CA THR A 348 6.15 -8.52 0.77
C THR A 348 7.66 -8.48 0.53
N SER A 349 8.10 -7.71 -0.46
CA SER A 349 9.49 -7.72 -0.92
C SER A 349 9.84 -6.46 -1.71
N GLU A 350 11.12 -6.31 -2.03
CA GLU A 350 11.57 -5.26 -2.94
C GLU A 350 11.00 -5.40 -4.38
N LEU A 351 10.56 -6.59 -4.80
CA LEU A 351 9.78 -6.73 -6.03
C LEU A 351 8.47 -5.94 -5.98
N GLY A 352 7.77 -5.98 -4.84
CA GLY A 352 6.59 -5.14 -4.63
C GLY A 352 6.94 -3.66 -4.60
N THR A 353 8.02 -3.31 -3.92
CA THR A 353 8.47 -1.91 -3.86
C THR A 353 8.73 -1.34 -5.24
N ILE A 354 9.47 -2.05 -6.12
CA ILE A 354 9.77 -1.53 -7.46
C ILE A 354 8.53 -1.43 -8.33
N CYS A 355 7.64 -2.45 -8.31
CA CYS A 355 6.39 -2.42 -9.08
C CYS A 355 5.53 -1.22 -8.69
N ASN A 356 5.30 -1.04 -7.40
CA ASN A 356 4.48 0.04 -6.86
C ASN A 356 5.12 1.41 -7.07
N ALA A 357 6.45 1.52 -6.99
CA ALA A 357 7.16 2.75 -7.31
C ALA A 357 6.99 3.17 -8.77
N HIS A 358 7.05 2.21 -9.72
CA HIS A 358 6.76 2.49 -11.13
C HIS A 358 5.32 2.95 -11.35
N LEU A 359 4.35 2.35 -10.67
CA LEU A 359 2.96 2.81 -10.73
C LEU A 359 2.84 4.26 -10.24
N VAL A 360 3.33 4.55 -9.02
CA VAL A 360 3.25 5.90 -8.41
C VAL A 360 3.93 6.94 -9.29
N ALA A 361 5.08 6.61 -9.88
CA ALA A 361 5.81 7.50 -10.79
C ALA A 361 5.09 7.73 -12.13
N GLY A 362 4.29 6.75 -12.56
CA GLY A 362 3.64 6.72 -13.87
C GLY A 362 2.15 7.12 -13.87
N VAL A 363 1.57 7.52 -12.73
CA VAL A 363 0.18 7.99 -12.68
C VAL A 363 0.11 9.40 -12.09
N PRO A 364 -0.79 10.28 -12.60
CA PRO A 364 -0.80 11.69 -12.19
C PRO A 364 -1.28 11.91 -10.76
N ASN A 365 -2.02 10.97 -10.18
CA ASN A 365 -2.50 10.98 -8.81
C ASN A 365 -1.67 10.11 -7.86
N GLY A 366 -0.49 9.61 -8.30
CA GLY A 366 0.47 8.92 -7.46
C GLY A 366 0.90 9.81 -6.31
N TYR A 367 0.80 9.29 -5.07
CA TYR A 367 1.05 10.10 -3.88
C TYR A 367 2.29 9.65 -3.12
N MET A 368 2.30 8.43 -2.61
CA MET A 368 3.41 7.83 -1.89
C MET A 368 3.53 6.34 -2.26
N CYS A 369 4.66 5.73 -1.93
CA CYS A 369 4.84 4.29 -2.02
C CYS A 369 5.20 3.73 -0.64
N GLU A 370 4.62 2.60 -0.28
CA GLU A 370 4.94 1.92 0.97
C GLU A 370 6.32 1.28 0.91
N TYR A 371 7.17 1.64 1.85
CA TYR A 371 8.47 1.01 2.05
C TYR A 371 8.45 0.24 3.37
N PHE A 372 8.33 -1.08 3.28
CA PHE A 372 8.23 -1.89 4.48
C PHE A 372 9.56 -2.01 5.20
N MET A 373 9.51 -1.88 6.53
CA MET A 373 10.67 -1.79 7.41
C MET A 373 10.81 -3.03 8.31
N TYR A 374 10.47 -4.21 7.79
CA TYR A 374 10.66 -5.44 8.52
C TYR A 374 12.13 -5.67 8.86
N PRO A 375 12.51 -5.67 10.13
CA PRO A 375 13.90 -5.81 10.51
C PRO A 375 14.44 -7.24 10.32
N ASN A 376 13.56 -8.23 10.21
CA ASN A 376 13.93 -9.64 10.30
C ASN A 376 13.53 -10.46 9.06
N THR A 377 13.35 -9.82 7.90
CA THR A 377 13.18 -10.51 6.63
C THR A 377 14.21 -10.02 5.62
N PRO A 378 14.87 -10.92 4.88
CA PRO A 378 15.87 -10.52 3.89
C PRO A 378 15.26 -9.92 2.61
N TRP A 379 13.95 -10.09 2.38
CA TRP A 379 13.29 -9.80 1.10
C TRP A 379 13.27 -8.34 0.68
N ARG A 380 13.69 -7.43 1.55
CA ARG A 380 13.90 -6.03 1.23
C ARG A 380 15.24 -5.75 0.55
N ASP A 381 16.25 -6.62 0.76
CA ASP A 381 17.63 -6.24 0.51
C ASP A 381 18.42 -7.28 -0.31
N VAL A 382 17.83 -8.43 -0.71
CA VAL A 382 18.61 -9.56 -1.28
C VAL A 382 18.18 -10.00 -2.67
N LEU A 383 17.01 -9.57 -3.17
CA LEU A 383 16.49 -10.06 -4.45
C LEU A 383 17.13 -9.38 -5.65
N PHE A 384 17.67 -8.18 -5.47
CA PHE A 384 18.36 -7.43 -6.51
C PHE A 384 19.88 -7.34 -6.22
N LYS A 385 20.67 -7.21 -7.29
CA LYS A 385 22.11 -6.95 -7.15
C LYS A 385 22.39 -5.67 -6.38
N GLU A 386 21.56 -4.66 -6.60
CA GLU A 386 21.59 -3.38 -5.91
C GLU A 386 20.27 -3.18 -5.17
N PRO A 387 20.23 -3.22 -3.83
CA PRO A 387 19.02 -3.00 -3.05
C PRO A 387 18.40 -1.63 -3.29
N LEU A 388 17.08 -1.56 -3.21
CA LEU A 388 16.33 -0.32 -3.33
C LEU A 388 16.39 0.47 -2.00
N VAL A 389 17.31 1.42 -1.90
CA VAL A 389 17.52 2.20 -0.67
C VAL A 389 16.98 3.62 -0.83
N PRO A 390 15.92 3.99 -0.09
CA PRO A 390 15.43 5.37 -0.08
C PRO A 390 16.46 6.34 0.51
N LYS A 391 16.48 7.55 -0.04
CA LYS A 391 17.30 8.66 0.49
C LYS A 391 16.39 9.86 0.81
N ASN A 392 16.45 10.33 2.04
CA ASN A 392 15.63 11.47 2.50
C ASN A 392 14.13 11.30 2.17
N GLY A 393 13.57 10.11 2.44
CA GLY A 393 12.17 9.81 2.18
C GLY A 393 11.79 9.61 0.71
N TYR A 394 12.76 9.45 -0.19
CA TYR A 394 12.51 9.24 -1.61
C TYR A 394 13.26 8.05 -2.18
N LEU A 395 12.58 7.28 -3.03
CA LEU A 395 13.17 6.32 -3.93
C LEU A 395 13.23 6.94 -5.33
N THR A 396 14.41 6.97 -5.93
CA THR A 396 14.59 7.52 -7.29
C THR A 396 14.71 6.37 -8.28
N LEU A 397 13.74 6.26 -9.19
CA LEU A 397 13.77 5.29 -10.27
C LEU A 397 14.82 5.69 -11.31
N THR A 398 15.47 4.67 -11.88
CA THR A 398 16.49 4.87 -12.91
C THR A 398 15.86 5.02 -14.29
N ASP A 399 16.63 5.50 -15.27
CA ASP A 399 16.24 5.52 -16.68
C ASP A 399 16.54 4.20 -17.40
N LYS A 400 17.00 3.15 -16.69
CA LYS A 400 17.21 1.83 -17.29
C LYS A 400 15.88 1.23 -17.78
N PRO A 401 15.87 0.53 -18.93
CA PRO A 401 14.67 -0.08 -19.51
C PRO A 401 14.00 -1.09 -18.57
N GLY A 402 12.70 -1.24 -18.72
CA GLY A 402 11.90 -2.16 -17.92
C GLY A 402 11.70 -1.65 -16.50
N LEU A 403 11.76 -2.54 -15.50
CA LEU A 403 11.75 -2.18 -14.08
C LEU A 403 13.06 -1.55 -13.61
N GLY A 404 14.10 -1.52 -14.46
CA GLY A 404 15.37 -0.85 -14.18
C GLY A 404 16.23 -1.51 -13.11
N VAL A 405 15.92 -2.73 -12.71
CA VAL A 405 16.60 -3.53 -11.69
C VAL A 405 17.14 -4.85 -12.26
N GLU A 406 18.14 -5.43 -11.60
CA GLU A 406 18.72 -6.71 -11.96
C GLU A 406 18.60 -7.68 -10.79
N LEU A 407 18.11 -8.90 -11.06
CA LEU A 407 18.05 -9.95 -10.05
C LEU A 407 19.45 -10.32 -9.55
N ALA A 408 19.54 -10.61 -8.26
CA ALA A 408 20.67 -11.32 -7.67
C ALA A 408 20.78 -12.75 -8.24
N ASP A 409 21.86 -13.45 -7.94
CA ASP A 409 22.02 -14.84 -8.37
C ASP A 409 20.95 -15.75 -7.71
N LEU A 410 19.95 -16.14 -8.51
CA LEU A 410 18.83 -16.97 -8.02
C LEU A 410 19.28 -18.35 -7.57
N GLU A 411 20.36 -18.92 -8.13
CA GLU A 411 20.87 -20.22 -7.69
C GLU A 411 21.55 -20.11 -6.31
N GLU A 412 22.24 -19.00 -6.05
CA GLU A 412 22.74 -18.68 -4.71
C GLU A 412 21.59 -18.45 -3.72
N LEU A 413 20.57 -17.68 -4.10
CA LEU A 413 19.40 -17.45 -3.26
C LEU A 413 18.65 -18.74 -2.95
N LYS A 414 18.48 -19.66 -3.90
CA LYS A 414 17.89 -20.99 -3.66
C LYS A 414 18.68 -21.82 -2.66
N ARG A 415 20.00 -21.76 -2.71
CA ARG A 415 20.86 -22.45 -1.71
C ARG A 415 20.71 -21.83 -0.33
N LYS A 416 20.61 -20.52 -0.24
CA LYS A 416 20.50 -19.77 1.03
C LYS A 416 19.12 -19.83 1.63
N PHE A 417 18.09 -19.83 0.79
CA PHE A 417 16.68 -19.78 1.16
C PHE A 417 15.88 -20.89 0.44
N PRO A 418 16.18 -22.16 0.70
CA PRO A 418 15.50 -23.26 0.00
C PRO A 418 14.00 -23.21 0.25
N TYR A 419 13.23 -23.47 -0.79
CA TYR A 419 11.77 -23.50 -0.69
C TYR A 419 11.32 -24.59 0.28
N ASP A 420 10.47 -24.21 1.22
CA ASP A 420 9.89 -25.11 2.22
C ASP A 420 8.36 -25.03 2.21
N PRO A 421 7.69 -25.90 1.46
CA PRO A 421 6.23 -25.94 1.40
C PRO A 421 5.60 -26.61 2.64
N ASN A 422 6.38 -27.25 3.50
CA ASN A 422 5.87 -28.06 4.61
C ASN A 422 5.71 -27.25 5.91
N THR A 423 6.55 -26.25 6.12
CA THR A 423 6.43 -25.39 7.29
C THR A 423 5.31 -24.36 7.05
N PRO A 424 4.28 -24.31 7.90
CA PRO A 424 3.22 -23.32 7.76
C PRO A 424 3.80 -21.89 7.86
N ALA A 425 3.27 -20.97 7.06
CA ALA A 425 3.73 -19.59 7.08
C ALA A 425 3.50 -18.94 8.45
N THR A 426 2.36 -19.22 9.07
CA THR A 426 1.97 -18.65 10.36
C THR A 426 1.30 -19.69 11.25
N ILE A 427 1.35 -19.45 12.56
CA ILE A 427 0.58 -20.16 13.58
C ILE A 427 -0.15 -19.16 14.46
N ALA A 428 -1.18 -19.62 15.19
CA ALA A 428 -1.79 -18.81 16.24
C ALA A 428 -0.72 -18.41 17.27
N ASN A 429 -0.79 -17.16 17.74
CA ASN A 429 0.19 -16.66 18.69
C ASN A 429 -0.03 -17.34 20.06
N PRO A 430 0.92 -18.14 20.56
CA PRO A 430 0.77 -18.86 21.82
C PRO A 430 0.71 -17.94 23.05
N ARG A 431 1.19 -16.71 22.92
CA ARG A 431 1.10 -15.69 24.00
C ARG A 431 -0.29 -15.11 24.14
N PHE A 432 -1.07 -15.09 23.05
CA PHE A 432 -2.40 -14.50 22.98
C PHE A 432 -3.38 -15.48 22.36
N PRO A 433 -3.62 -16.64 22.98
CA PRO A 433 -4.38 -17.74 22.36
C PRO A 433 -5.83 -17.36 22.02
N LYS A 434 -6.38 -16.34 22.67
CA LYS A 434 -7.73 -15.83 22.38
C LYS A 434 -7.75 -14.64 21.40
N ALA A 435 -6.61 -14.12 20.99
CA ALA A 435 -6.54 -12.95 20.11
C ALA A 435 -7.19 -13.22 18.74
N MET A 436 -6.96 -14.41 18.17
CA MET A 436 -7.61 -14.84 16.92
C MET A 436 -9.11 -14.95 17.05
N ASP A 437 -9.60 -15.54 18.14
CA ASP A 437 -11.06 -15.71 18.36
C ASP A 437 -11.73 -14.35 18.51
N ARG A 438 -11.10 -13.41 19.21
CA ARG A 438 -11.62 -12.04 19.36
C ARG A 438 -11.60 -11.28 18.03
N ALA A 439 -10.49 -11.33 17.31
CA ALA A 439 -10.38 -10.71 15.99
C ALA A 439 -11.45 -11.26 15.04
N LYS A 440 -11.62 -12.58 15.01
CA LYS A 440 -12.68 -13.23 14.23
C LYS A 440 -14.09 -12.81 14.69
N ALA A 441 -14.33 -12.75 15.99
CA ALA A 441 -15.63 -12.32 16.51
C ALA A 441 -15.97 -10.87 16.08
N ARG A 442 -14.99 -9.96 16.08
CA ARG A 442 -15.19 -8.59 15.55
C ARG A 442 -15.46 -8.58 14.05
N GLN A 443 -14.71 -9.35 13.27
CA GLN A 443 -14.98 -9.48 11.83
C GLN A 443 -16.37 -10.04 11.57
N ASP A 444 -16.80 -11.07 12.31
CA ASP A 444 -18.14 -11.64 12.17
C ASP A 444 -19.22 -10.64 12.60
N GLN A 445 -18.99 -9.85 13.65
CA GLN A 445 -19.87 -8.75 14.06
C GLN A 445 -20.01 -7.69 12.96
N ASN A 446 -18.89 -7.23 12.38
CA ASN A 446 -18.90 -6.28 11.28
C ASN A 446 -19.62 -6.87 10.05
N ARG A 447 -19.29 -8.09 9.67
CA ARG A 447 -19.96 -8.78 8.55
C ARG A 447 -21.45 -8.90 8.76
N ALA A 448 -21.88 -9.29 9.96
CA ALA A 448 -23.31 -9.42 10.29
C ALA A 448 -24.02 -8.05 10.22
N LYS A 449 -23.37 -6.99 10.74
CA LYS A 449 -23.90 -5.62 10.68
C LYS A 449 -24.13 -5.15 9.24
N TYR A 450 -23.21 -5.48 8.33
CA TYR A 450 -23.25 -4.99 6.95
C TYR A 450 -23.85 -5.99 5.95
N ALA A 451 -24.21 -7.23 6.38
CA ALA A 451 -24.76 -8.25 5.49
C ALA A 451 -26.11 -7.87 4.86
N GLY A 452 -26.88 -7.00 5.51
CA GLY A 452 -28.20 -6.56 5.03
C GLY A 452 -28.16 -5.61 3.82
N GLY A 453 -27.00 -5.05 3.49
CA GLY A 453 -26.82 -4.08 2.39
C GLY A 453 -26.50 -4.70 1.02
N ARG A 454 -26.49 -6.03 0.92
CA ARG A 454 -26.17 -6.76 -0.32
C ARG A 454 -27.41 -7.10 -1.17
N ARG A 455 -28.48 -6.27 -1.14
CA ARG A 455 -29.63 -6.44 -2.04
C ARG A 455 -29.62 -5.38 -3.12
#